data_21de3d0a19ff68b318456a583a1b5381
#
_entry.id   21de3d0a19ff68b318456a583a1b5381
#
_cell.length_a   1.000
_cell.length_b   1.000
_cell.length_c   1.000
_cell.angle_alpha   90.00
_cell.angle_beta   90.00
_cell.angle_gamma   90.00
#
_symmetry.space_group_name_H-M   'P 1'
#
loop_
_entity.id
_entity.type
_entity.pdbx_description
1 polymer ?
#
loop_
_entity_poly.entity_id
_entity_poly.type
_entity_poly.pdbx_seq_one_letter_code
_entity_poly.pdbx_strand_id
1 'polypeptide(L)'
;MFKDLNKGALVHIVDSTNIPMYFQGVLSEMSMPYTPQPQPGQQFNPMFQVVDVTVSVNGSNQIYKGIPYMSEVATHAGMTISCSQGALKNVVDGIYRKSLDAIQNVDKHRSTISACESILEQIDPGTAQAKAQEKKIADLQSELRELKKGIPTLEDIRELLMQSQNSSTNNEKKKSNGNV
;
A
#
# COMPACT_ATOMS: atom_id res chain seq x y z
N MET A 1 -6.35 -19.69 22.84
CA MET A 1 -5.08 -18.96 23.08
C MET A 1 -3.94 -19.69 22.40
N PHE A 2 -2.79 -19.06 22.14
CA PHE A 2 -1.65 -19.75 21.51
C PHE A 2 -1.13 -20.91 22.35
N LYS A 3 -1.20 -20.83 23.68
CA LYS A 3 -0.83 -21.94 24.60
C LYS A 3 -1.58 -23.23 24.35
N ASP A 4 -2.77 -23.18 23.77
CA ASP A 4 -3.68 -24.31 23.58
C ASP A 4 -3.56 -24.91 22.17
N LEU A 5 -2.66 -24.36 21.32
CA LEU A 5 -2.45 -24.85 19.97
C LEU A 5 -1.57 -26.09 19.94
N ASN A 6 -1.99 -27.05 19.13
CA ASN A 6 -1.18 -28.22 18.80
C ASN A 6 -0.69 -28.13 17.35
N LYS A 7 0.37 -28.86 17.03
CA LYS A 7 0.84 -29.05 15.66
C LYS A 7 -0.32 -29.53 14.77
N GLY A 8 -0.50 -28.90 13.61
CA GLY A 8 -1.62 -29.14 12.71
C GLY A 8 -2.83 -28.24 12.94
N ALA A 9 -2.82 -27.39 14.00
CA ALA A 9 -3.91 -26.46 14.24
C ALA A 9 -3.97 -25.38 13.17
N LEU A 10 -5.18 -24.92 12.83
CA LEU A 10 -5.43 -23.80 11.92
C LEU A 10 -5.07 -22.49 12.59
N VAL A 11 -4.37 -21.66 11.84
CA VAL A 11 -3.98 -20.30 12.24
C VAL A 11 -4.48 -19.35 11.16
N HIS A 12 -5.07 -18.26 11.60
CA HIS A 12 -5.62 -17.22 10.76
C HIS A 12 -4.68 -16.01 10.72
N ILE A 13 -4.44 -15.46 9.54
CA ILE A 13 -3.47 -14.39 9.33
C ILE A 13 -4.13 -13.29 8.52
N VAL A 14 -3.96 -12.04 8.95
CA VAL A 14 -4.29 -10.84 8.16
C VAL A 14 -3.02 -10.03 7.94
N ASP A 15 -2.67 -9.83 6.70
CA ASP A 15 -1.65 -8.88 6.28
C ASP A 15 -2.31 -7.52 6.08
N SER A 16 -1.93 -6.54 6.87
CA SER A 16 -2.44 -5.16 6.82
C SER A 16 -1.38 -4.16 6.38
N THR A 17 -0.29 -4.61 5.76
CA THR A 17 0.80 -3.72 5.32
C THR A 17 0.36 -2.75 4.23
N ASN A 18 -0.51 -3.18 3.34
CA ASN A 18 -1.12 -2.38 2.28
C ASN A 18 -2.65 -2.53 2.31
N ILE A 19 -3.19 -3.22 1.31
CA ILE A 19 -4.60 -3.61 1.29
C ILE A 19 -4.74 -4.87 2.14
N PRO A 20 -5.63 -4.91 3.14
CA PRO A 20 -5.79 -6.07 4.01
C PRO A 20 -6.08 -7.34 3.22
N MET A 21 -5.26 -8.37 3.44
CA MET A 21 -5.43 -9.70 2.84
C MET A 21 -5.51 -10.76 3.94
N TYR A 22 -6.38 -11.74 3.72
CA TYR A 22 -6.59 -12.84 4.65
C TYR A 22 -5.97 -14.13 4.13
N PHE A 23 -5.27 -14.83 5.02
CA PHE A 23 -4.68 -16.13 4.76
C PHE A 23 -5.03 -17.12 5.88
N GLN A 24 -5.03 -18.40 5.54
CA GLN A 24 -5.04 -19.48 6.50
C GLN A 24 -3.77 -20.27 6.37
N GLY A 25 -3.23 -20.69 7.51
CA GLY A 25 -2.08 -21.56 7.57
C GLY A 25 -2.27 -22.67 8.60
N VAL A 26 -1.38 -23.61 8.56
CA VAL A 26 -1.34 -24.74 9.50
C VAL A 26 -0.11 -24.60 10.38
N LEU A 27 -0.28 -24.68 11.68
CA LEU A 27 0.81 -24.68 12.64
C LEU A 27 1.73 -25.87 12.40
N SER A 28 2.95 -25.60 11.95
CA SER A 28 3.97 -26.64 11.71
C SER A 28 4.80 -26.91 12.97
N GLU A 29 5.18 -25.83 13.68
CA GLU A 29 6.03 -25.91 14.86
C GLU A 29 5.78 -24.71 15.77
N MET A 30 5.97 -24.90 17.07
CA MET A 30 5.93 -23.86 18.08
C MET A 30 7.07 -24.10 19.07
N SER A 31 7.82 -23.03 19.39
CA SER A 31 8.90 -23.10 20.39
C SER A 31 8.35 -23.34 21.79
N MET A 32 9.23 -23.72 22.72
CA MET A 32 8.91 -23.62 24.14
C MET A 32 8.69 -22.16 24.54
N PRO A 33 7.77 -21.90 25.49
CA PRO A 33 7.59 -20.53 26.00
C PRO A 33 8.88 -20.00 26.63
N TYR A 34 9.20 -18.75 26.30
CA TYR A 34 10.36 -18.06 26.87
C TYR A 34 10.01 -16.62 27.26
N THR A 35 10.76 -16.04 28.19
CA THR A 35 10.60 -14.63 28.56
C THR A 35 11.52 -13.77 27.68
N PRO A 36 10.98 -12.84 26.89
CA PRO A 36 11.80 -11.99 26.03
C PRO A 36 12.66 -11.05 26.87
N GLN A 37 13.84 -10.70 26.36
CA GLN A 37 14.65 -9.66 26.98
C GLN A 37 13.94 -8.31 26.94
N PRO A 38 13.93 -7.55 28.05
CA PRO A 38 13.29 -6.24 28.08
C PRO A 38 14.00 -5.28 27.12
N GLN A 39 13.24 -4.49 26.40
CA GLN A 39 13.79 -3.40 25.61
C GLN A 39 14.29 -2.27 26.54
N PRO A 40 15.23 -1.43 26.09
CA PRO A 40 15.69 -0.29 26.88
C PRO A 40 14.51 0.57 27.35
N GLY A 41 14.38 0.76 28.69
CA GLY A 41 13.29 1.50 29.33
C GLY A 41 12.06 0.69 29.70
N GLN A 42 11.99 -0.61 29.37
CA GLN A 42 10.92 -1.50 29.83
C GLN A 42 11.32 -2.27 31.08
N GLN A 43 10.35 -2.38 32.01
CA GLN A 43 10.56 -3.23 33.19
C GLN A 43 10.48 -4.71 32.80
N PHE A 44 11.39 -5.52 33.34
CA PHE A 44 11.37 -6.96 33.17
C PHE A 44 10.12 -7.55 33.84
N ASN A 45 9.31 -8.28 33.06
CA ASN A 45 8.14 -8.98 33.55
C ASN A 45 8.34 -10.51 33.34
N PRO A 46 8.69 -11.28 34.37
CA PRO A 46 8.93 -12.70 34.25
C PRO A 46 7.68 -13.53 33.90
N MET A 47 6.50 -12.97 34.13
CA MET A 47 5.23 -13.63 33.78
C MET A 47 4.83 -13.44 32.31
N PHE A 48 5.47 -12.52 31.62
CA PHE A 48 5.21 -12.30 30.19
C PHE A 48 6.01 -13.29 29.35
N GLN A 49 5.33 -14.35 28.92
CA GLN A 49 5.89 -15.40 28.09
C GLN A 49 5.49 -15.24 26.63
N VAL A 50 6.40 -15.55 25.75
CA VAL A 50 6.21 -15.55 24.30
C VAL A 50 6.66 -16.88 23.70
N VAL A 51 6.19 -17.17 22.50
CA VAL A 51 6.59 -18.32 21.69
C VAL A 51 6.91 -17.87 20.27
N ASP A 52 7.75 -18.60 19.59
CA ASP A 52 7.93 -18.51 18.15
C ASP A 52 7.05 -19.56 17.48
N VAL A 53 6.32 -19.14 16.46
CA VAL A 53 5.32 -19.95 15.79
C VAL A 53 5.67 -20.05 14.32
N THR A 54 5.84 -21.29 13.83
CA THR A 54 6.04 -21.56 12.39
C THR A 54 4.74 -22.02 11.79
N VAL A 55 4.24 -21.29 10.80
CA VAL A 55 2.98 -21.57 10.11
C VAL A 55 3.26 -21.86 8.65
N SER A 56 2.72 -22.94 8.15
CA SER A 56 2.73 -23.29 6.73
C SER A 56 1.54 -22.62 6.03
N VAL A 57 1.83 -21.69 5.12
CA VAL A 57 0.84 -21.00 4.28
C VAL A 57 1.15 -21.31 2.82
N ASN A 58 0.21 -21.92 2.10
CA ASN A 58 0.38 -22.30 0.69
C ASN A 58 1.67 -23.12 0.41
N GLY A 59 2.06 -23.99 1.34
CA GLY A 59 3.26 -24.80 1.21
C GLY A 59 4.58 -24.10 1.60
N SER A 60 4.55 -22.83 1.96
CA SER A 60 5.70 -22.08 2.45
C SER A 60 5.63 -21.90 3.96
N ASN A 61 6.74 -22.10 4.66
CA ASN A 61 6.81 -21.90 6.10
C ASN A 61 7.18 -20.46 6.42
N GLN A 62 6.35 -19.80 7.23
CA GLN A 62 6.56 -18.47 7.77
C GLN A 62 6.77 -18.54 9.28
N ILE A 63 7.75 -17.82 9.80
CA ILE A 63 8.09 -17.81 11.22
C ILE A 63 7.65 -16.48 11.83
N TYR A 64 6.80 -16.54 12.84
CA TYR A 64 6.34 -15.42 13.64
C TYR A 64 6.98 -15.51 15.03
N LYS A 65 7.85 -14.55 15.35
CA LYS A 65 8.62 -14.54 16.61
C LYS A 65 7.96 -13.69 17.66
N GLY A 66 8.13 -14.11 18.92
CA GLY A 66 7.70 -13.31 20.06
C GLY A 66 6.19 -13.19 20.23
N ILE A 67 5.43 -14.20 19.81
CA ILE A 67 3.96 -14.24 19.96
C ILE A 67 3.60 -14.42 21.43
N PRO A 68 2.77 -13.53 22.04
CA PRO A 68 2.36 -13.68 23.42
C PRO A 68 1.63 -15.00 23.66
N TYR A 69 2.19 -15.85 24.53
CA TYR A 69 1.73 -17.24 24.76
C TYR A 69 0.29 -17.35 25.25
N MET A 70 -0.13 -16.38 26.09
CA MET A 70 -1.48 -16.32 26.67
C MET A 70 -2.49 -15.52 25.84
N SER A 71 -2.11 -15.02 24.67
CA SER A 71 -3.00 -14.26 23.78
C SER A 71 -3.73 -15.17 22.79
N GLU A 72 -4.81 -14.66 22.19
CA GLU A 72 -5.48 -15.25 21.02
C GLU A 72 -5.04 -14.58 19.72
N VAL A 73 -4.51 -13.35 19.82
CA VAL A 73 -4.12 -12.52 18.69
C VAL A 73 -2.76 -11.91 18.98
N ALA A 74 -1.92 -11.86 17.97
CA ALA A 74 -0.67 -11.09 18.01
C ALA A 74 -0.46 -10.35 16.71
N THR A 75 0.08 -9.14 16.80
CA THR A 75 0.41 -8.30 15.63
C THR A 75 1.89 -8.02 15.61
N HIS A 76 2.53 -8.28 14.49
CA HIS A 76 3.94 -8.02 14.26
C HIS A 76 4.15 -7.55 12.82
N ALA A 77 4.85 -6.43 12.64
CA ALA A 77 5.23 -5.87 11.32
C ALA A 77 4.06 -5.78 10.31
N GLY A 78 2.87 -5.36 10.77
CA GLY A 78 1.69 -5.23 9.91
C GLY A 78 0.92 -6.52 9.66
N MET A 79 1.45 -7.67 10.10
CA MET A 79 0.74 -8.94 10.08
C MET A 79 0.08 -9.23 11.42
N THR A 80 -1.18 -9.61 11.40
CA THR A 80 -1.93 -10.08 12.57
C THR A 80 -2.17 -11.57 12.43
N ILE A 81 -1.71 -12.33 13.42
CA ILE A 81 -1.88 -13.77 13.52
C ILE A 81 -2.85 -14.09 14.66
N SER A 82 -3.75 -15.03 14.45
CA SER A 82 -4.72 -15.47 15.46
C SER A 82 -4.99 -16.96 15.41
N CYS A 83 -5.18 -17.55 16.59
CA CYS A 83 -5.69 -18.92 16.76
C CYS A 83 -7.22 -18.99 16.79
N SER A 84 -7.89 -17.83 16.74
CA SER A 84 -9.35 -17.72 16.81
C SER A 84 -9.87 -16.85 15.66
N GLN A 85 -10.75 -17.41 14.84
CA GLN A 85 -11.42 -16.67 13.77
C GLN A 85 -12.25 -15.50 14.32
N GLY A 86 -12.91 -15.71 15.47
CA GLY A 86 -13.71 -14.66 16.10
C GLY A 86 -12.86 -13.48 16.59
N ALA A 87 -11.71 -13.77 17.20
CA ALA A 87 -10.78 -12.74 17.65
C ALA A 87 -10.20 -11.96 16.45
N LEU A 88 -9.86 -12.66 15.34
CA LEU A 88 -9.39 -11.99 14.13
C LEU A 88 -10.47 -11.12 13.48
N LYS A 89 -11.73 -11.57 13.48
CA LYS A 89 -12.86 -10.77 12.98
C LYS A 89 -12.92 -9.42 13.68
N ASN A 90 -12.76 -9.38 15.01
CA ASN A 90 -12.76 -8.12 15.76
C ASN A 90 -11.64 -7.17 15.32
N VAL A 91 -10.46 -7.71 14.96
CA VAL A 91 -9.35 -6.92 14.40
C VAL A 91 -9.72 -6.33 13.05
N VAL A 92 -10.27 -7.14 12.16
CA VAL A 92 -10.71 -6.69 10.82
C VAL A 92 -11.82 -5.65 10.92
N ASP A 93 -12.80 -5.87 11.80
CA ASP A 93 -13.87 -4.89 12.08
C ASP A 93 -13.29 -3.56 12.59
N GLY A 94 -12.24 -3.63 13.42
CA GLY A 94 -11.51 -2.45 13.88
C GLY A 94 -10.82 -1.68 12.75
N ILE A 95 -10.16 -2.38 11.83
CA ILE A 95 -9.53 -1.78 10.64
C ILE A 95 -10.61 -1.12 9.75
N TYR A 96 -11.71 -1.84 9.51
CA TYR A 96 -12.82 -1.35 8.71
C TYR A 96 -13.42 -0.06 9.28
N ARG A 97 -13.74 -0.04 10.59
CA ARG A 97 -14.29 1.16 11.26
C ARG A 97 -13.33 2.33 11.18
N LYS A 98 -12.04 2.13 11.45
CA LYS A 98 -11.03 3.20 11.34
C LYS A 98 -10.97 3.79 9.93
N SER A 99 -11.08 2.95 8.91
CA SER A 99 -11.09 3.39 7.51
C SER A 99 -12.35 4.18 7.18
N LEU A 100 -13.52 3.75 7.67
CA LEU A 100 -14.78 4.50 7.51
C LEU A 100 -14.71 5.87 8.21
N ASP A 101 -14.22 5.91 9.45
CA ASP A 101 -14.06 7.15 10.21
C ASP A 101 -13.10 8.11 9.47
N ALA A 102 -12.01 7.59 8.91
CA ALA A 102 -11.08 8.40 8.14
C ALA A 102 -11.76 9.03 6.91
N ILE A 103 -12.56 8.24 6.17
CA ILE A 103 -13.31 8.73 5.00
C ILE A 103 -14.36 9.78 5.42
N GLN A 104 -15.12 9.52 6.48
CA GLN A 104 -16.16 10.46 6.98
C GLN A 104 -15.56 11.77 7.47
N ASN A 105 -14.34 11.77 7.97
CA ASN A 105 -13.67 12.96 8.47
C ASN A 105 -12.85 13.72 7.42
N VAL A 106 -12.81 13.28 6.15
CA VAL A 106 -12.04 13.93 5.08
C VAL A 106 -12.43 15.40 4.93
N ASP A 107 -13.71 15.72 4.88
CA ASP A 107 -14.18 17.09 4.68
C ASP A 107 -13.86 17.99 5.88
N LYS A 108 -13.93 17.43 7.09
CA LYS A 108 -13.50 18.12 8.31
C LYS A 108 -11.99 18.43 8.26
N HIS A 109 -11.18 17.48 7.84
CA HIS A 109 -9.73 17.70 7.69
C HIS A 109 -9.42 18.74 6.61
N ARG A 110 -10.14 18.71 5.48
CA ARG A 110 -10.01 19.73 4.42
C ARG A 110 -10.35 21.14 4.94
N SER A 111 -11.46 21.28 5.68
CA SER A 111 -11.84 22.56 6.30
C SER A 111 -10.79 23.01 7.32
N THR A 112 -10.27 22.10 8.14
CA THR A 112 -9.20 22.41 9.09
C THR A 112 -7.92 22.87 8.39
N ILE A 113 -7.51 22.19 7.32
CA ILE A 113 -6.35 22.60 6.50
C ILE A 113 -6.55 24.02 5.97
N SER A 114 -7.71 24.31 5.35
CA SER A 114 -8.01 25.64 4.82
C SER A 114 -7.98 26.72 5.90
N ALA A 115 -8.53 26.42 7.09
CA ALA A 115 -8.49 27.35 8.22
C ALA A 115 -7.05 27.59 8.72
N CYS A 116 -6.25 26.53 8.85
CA CYS A 116 -4.84 26.65 9.23
C CYS A 116 -4.04 27.43 8.20
N GLU A 117 -4.29 27.23 6.92
CA GLU A 117 -3.67 27.98 5.84
C GLU A 117 -3.95 29.48 5.94
N SER A 118 -5.23 29.84 6.16
CA SER A 118 -5.60 31.26 6.34
C SER A 118 -4.96 31.86 7.58
N ILE A 119 -4.80 31.12 8.66
CA ILE A 119 -4.11 31.58 9.87
C ILE A 119 -2.62 31.78 9.60
N LEU A 120 -1.97 30.84 8.90
CA LEU A 120 -0.55 30.94 8.55
C LEU A 120 -0.28 32.17 7.65
N GLU A 121 -1.16 32.45 6.69
CA GLU A 121 -1.06 33.64 5.86
C GLU A 121 -1.18 34.96 6.64
N GLN A 122 -1.95 34.98 7.72
CA GLN A 122 -2.08 36.15 8.60
C GLN A 122 -0.86 36.33 9.52
N ILE A 123 -0.27 35.22 9.98
CA ILE A 123 0.89 35.24 10.92
C ILE A 123 2.19 35.51 10.16
N ASP A 124 2.34 34.92 8.97
CA ASP A 124 3.55 35.05 8.14
C ASP A 124 3.17 35.27 6.67
N PRO A 125 3.11 36.55 6.23
CA PRO A 125 2.82 36.89 4.84
C PRO A 125 3.82 36.31 3.82
N GLY A 126 5.03 35.94 4.25
CA GLY A 126 6.02 35.27 3.40
C GLY A 126 5.59 33.86 2.99
N THR A 127 4.84 33.17 3.84
CA THR A 127 4.26 31.84 3.55
C THR A 127 3.25 31.90 2.40
N ALA A 128 2.48 32.97 2.30
CA ALA A 128 1.52 33.20 1.22
C ALA A 128 2.21 33.31 -0.15
N GLN A 129 3.34 34.02 -0.20
CA GLN A 129 4.13 34.17 -1.42
C GLN A 129 4.80 32.84 -1.83
N ALA A 130 5.35 32.09 -0.87
CA ALA A 130 5.95 30.79 -1.12
C ALA A 130 4.94 29.79 -1.70
N LYS A 131 3.73 29.74 -1.13
CA LYS A 131 2.62 28.90 -1.63
C LYS A 131 2.14 29.30 -3.01
N ALA A 132 2.02 30.59 -3.27
CA ALA A 132 1.63 31.09 -4.59
C ALA A 132 2.67 30.67 -5.66
N GLN A 133 3.95 30.70 -5.33
CA GLN A 133 5.02 30.21 -6.19
C GLN A 133 4.96 28.72 -6.39
N GLU A 134 4.74 27.94 -5.33
CA GLU A 134 4.64 26.48 -5.37
C GLU A 134 3.46 26.02 -6.23
N LYS A 135 2.30 26.68 -6.07
CA LYS A 135 1.13 26.45 -6.93
C LYS A 135 1.44 26.76 -8.40
N LYS A 136 2.08 27.88 -8.66
CA LYS A 136 2.45 28.28 -10.02
C LYS A 136 3.43 27.28 -10.66
N ILE A 137 4.37 26.75 -9.88
CA ILE A 137 5.29 25.69 -10.32
C ILE A 137 4.51 24.40 -10.65
N ALA A 138 3.56 24.02 -9.80
CA ALA A 138 2.73 22.81 -10.02
C ALA A 138 1.86 22.97 -11.29
N ASP A 139 1.24 24.12 -11.48
CA ASP A 139 0.43 24.42 -12.67
C ASP A 139 1.29 24.37 -13.94
N LEU A 140 2.45 25.03 -13.94
CA LEU A 140 3.39 25.00 -15.06
C LEU A 140 3.93 23.59 -15.36
N GLN A 141 4.18 22.78 -14.32
CA GLN A 141 4.58 21.38 -14.51
C GLN A 141 3.46 20.54 -15.13
N SER A 142 2.20 20.82 -14.78
CA SER A 142 1.04 20.17 -15.37
C SER A 142 0.89 20.54 -16.85
N GLU A 143 0.97 21.82 -17.18
CA GLU A 143 0.93 22.30 -18.56
C GLU A 143 2.07 21.72 -19.41
N LEU A 144 3.26 21.62 -18.83
CA LEU A 144 4.43 21.05 -19.50
C LEU A 144 4.27 19.55 -19.78
N ARG A 145 3.58 18.83 -18.89
CA ARG A 145 3.22 17.42 -19.11
C ARG A 145 2.19 17.26 -20.23
N GLU A 146 1.19 18.12 -20.26
CA GLU A 146 0.16 18.09 -21.32
C GLU A 146 0.77 18.46 -22.70
N LEU A 147 1.63 19.49 -22.75
CA LEU A 147 2.36 19.85 -23.96
C LEU A 147 3.26 18.69 -24.44
N LYS A 148 3.96 18.02 -23.54
CA LYS A 148 4.78 16.84 -23.89
C LYS A 148 3.96 15.70 -24.46
N LYS A 149 2.74 15.49 -24.01
CA LYS A 149 1.85 14.46 -24.57
C LYS A 149 1.38 14.82 -25.99
N GLY A 150 1.28 16.11 -26.31
CA GLY A 150 0.87 16.60 -27.62
C GLY A 150 2.00 16.68 -28.66
N ILE A 151 3.26 16.52 -28.25
CA ILE A 151 4.39 16.55 -29.18
C ILE A 151 4.59 15.14 -29.72
N PRO A 152 4.45 14.91 -31.04
CA PRO A 152 4.70 13.60 -31.63
C PRO A 152 6.16 13.19 -31.39
N THR A 153 6.36 11.94 -31.02
CA THR A 153 7.70 11.39 -30.84
C THR A 153 8.42 11.27 -32.18
N LEU A 154 9.72 11.12 -32.15
CA LEU A 154 10.49 10.85 -33.38
C LEU A 154 10.02 9.56 -34.07
N GLU A 155 9.48 8.59 -33.32
CA GLU A 155 8.89 7.37 -33.84
C GLU A 155 7.57 7.64 -34.57
N ASP A 156 6.69 8.46 -33.99
CA ASP A 156 5.43 8.87 -34.62
C ASP A 156 5.69 9.60 -35.95
N ILE A 157 6.67 10.51 -35.96
CA ILE A 157 7.10 11.24 -37.16
C ILE A 157 7.65 10.27 -38.23
N ARG A 158 8.42 9.30 -37.81
CA ARG A 158 9.00 8.28 -38.69
C ARG A 158 7.91 7.39 -39.31
N GLU A 159 6.92 6.98 -38.51
CA GLU A 159 5.77 6.21 -39.03
C GLU A 159 4.95 7.03 -40.04
N LEU A 160 4.68 8.31 -39.75
CA LEU A 160 3.99 9.20 -40.68
C LEU A 160 4.75 9.36 -41.99
N LEU A 161 6.07 9.48 -41.96
CA LEU A 161 6.91 9.57 -43.13
C LEU A 161 6.89 8.25 -43.95
N MET A 162 6.94 7.09 -43.28
CA MET A 162 6.84 5.79 -43.96
C MET A 162 5.47 5.57 -44.61
N GLN A 163 4.40 5.98 -43.95
CA GLN A 163 3.04 5.93 -44.51
C GLN A 163 2.90 6.83 -45.73
N SER A 164 3.48 8.03 -45.72
CA SER A 164 3.44 8.95 -46.88
C SER A 164 4.21 8.41 -48.10
N GLN A 165 5.35 7.74 -47.89
CA GLN A 165 6.13 7.11 -48.97
C GLN A 165 5.40 5.90 -49.58
N ASN A 166 4.72 5.07 -48.77
CA ASN A 166 3.94 3.93 -49.28
C ASN A 166 2.69 4.37 -50.07
N SER A 167 2.12 5.54 -49.74
CA SER A 167 0.99 6.09 -50.48
C SER A 167 1.39 6.64 -51.85
N SER A 168 2.62 7.16 -51.97
CA SER A 168 3.13 7.70 -53.24
C SER A 168 3.47 6.59 -54.23
N THR A 169 4.05 5.46 -53.78
CA THR A 169 4.38 4.31 -54.66
C THR A 169 3.16 3.55 -55.16
N ASN A 170 2.02 3.57 -54.47
CA ASN A 170 0.79 2.96 -54.96
C ASN A 170 0.05 3.77 -56.05
N ASN A 171 0.28 5.07 -56.10
CA ASN A 171 -0.32 5.93 -57.17
C ASN A 171 0.48 5.86 -58.49
N GLU A 172 1.74 5.56 -58.49
CA GLU A 172 2.53 5.38 -59.72
C GLU A 172 2.22 4.05 -60.43
N LYS A 173 1.94 2.98 -59.66
CA LYS A 173 1.56 1.67 -60.24
C LYS A 173 0.19 1.65 -60.91
N LYS A 174 -0.73 2.57 -60.63
CA LYS A 174 -2.05 2.68 -61.29
C LYS A 174 -2.05 3.44 -62.61
N LYS A 175 -0.98 4.18 -62.94
CA LYS A 175 -0.89 4.92 -64.20
C LYS A 175 -0.17 4.14 -65.31
N SER A 176 0.44 3.01 -65.02
CA SER A 176 1.20 2.21 -66.00
C SER A 176 0.40 1.08 -66.69
N ASN A 177 -0.87 0.81 -66.32
CA ASN A 177 -1.67 -0.30 -66.90
C ASN A 177 -2.92 0.17 -67.66
N GLY A 178 -2.85 1.31 -68.31
CA GLY A 178 -3.96 1.83 -69.11
C GLY A 178 -3.55 2.31 -70.51
N ASN A 179 -2.89 1.43 -71.28
CA ASN A 179 -2.75 1.61 -72.73
C ASN A 179 -2.35 0.28 -73.37
N VAL A 180 -3.30 -0.51 -73.75
CA VAL A 180 -3.34 -1.38 -74.97
C VAL A 180 -4.80 -1.53 -75.35
#